data_d4816a3dc665265ab2e8bb842557d4c4
#
_entry.id   d4816a3dc665265ab2e8bb842557d4c4
#
_cell.length_a   1.000
_cell.length_b   1.000
_cell.length_c   1.000
_cell.angle_alpha   90.00
_cell.angle_beta   90.00
_cell.angle_gamma   90.00
#
_symmetry.space_group_name_H-M   'P 1'
#
loop_
_entity.id
_entity.type
_entity.pdbx_description
1 polymer ?
#
loop_
_entity_poly.entity_id
_entity_poly.type
_entity_poly.pdbx_seq_one_letter_code
_entity_poly.pdbx_strand_id
1 'polypeptide(L)'
;MKRRAGLLSLIACSLAACSGGGEEMRGPAVGEAAGAGDQGVPREAAPPQSVSMSRGTVPMKVKLAVGRASYSEEGTGECASSTESSIYDVPATQWHVTYGGEGSNIQHLNLTVWRPRTGGPDMVNLHLRSGEISHQIATVKGGALEGSGTAGVRPAGKGGILNVSGKDSDGHPLELTVECERFDEVVAEGG
;
A
#
# COMPACT_ATOMS: atom_id res chain seq x y z
N MET A 1 -10.11 2.76 -49.06
CA MET A 1 -8.97 1.88 -49.36
C MET A 1 -7.69 2.67 -49.29
N LYS A 2 -6.89 2.52 -48.23
CA LYS A 2 -5.46 2.94 -48.18
C LYS A 2 -4.78 2.06 -47.13
N ARG A 3 -4.03 1.10 -47.62
CA ARG A 3 -3.12 0.23 -46.87
C ARG A 3 -1.89 1.06 -46.49
N ARG A 4 -1.47 1.07 -45.24
CA ARG A 4 -0.11 1.46 -44.86
C ARG A 4 0.52 0.29 -44.11
N ALA A 5 1.49 -0.31 -44.81
CA ALA A 5 2.49 -1.21 -44.26
C ALA A 5 3.59 -0.34 -43.59
N GLY A 6 4.19 -0.81 -42.56
CA GLY A 6 5.36 -0.15 -42.00
C GLY A 6 5.79 -0.74 -40.67
N LEU A 7 6.81 -1.50 -40.76
CA LEU A 7 8.09 -1.53 -40.08
C LEU A 7 8.16 -2.34 -38.79
N LEU A 8 8.64 -3.58 -38.96
CA LEU A 8 9.30 -4.37 -37.91
C LEU A 8 10.65 -3.70 -37.57
N SER A 9 10.84 -3.37 -36.30
CA SER A 9 12.16 -3.04 -35.75
C SER A 9 12.57 -4.12 -34.77
N LEU A 10 13.47 -4.98 -35.20
CA LEU A 10 14.17 -5.98 -34.39
C LEU A 10 15.26 -5.24 -33.61
N ILE A 11 15.18 -5.22 -32.29
CA ILE A 11 16.27 -4.80 -31.41
C ILE A 11 16.79 -6.05 -30.70
N ALA A 12 17.99 -6.45 -31.12
CA ALA A 12 18.78 -7.48 -30.44
C ALA A 12 19.50 -6.86 -29.23
N CYS A 13 19.22 -7.30 -28.02
CA CYS A 13 19.98 -6.95 -26.85
C CYS A 13 20.92 -8.09 -26.46
N SER A 14 22.20 -7.74 -26.44
CA SER A 14 23.36 -8.58 -26.13
C SER A 14 23.43 -8.90 -24.64
N LEU A 15 23.67 -10.17 -24.35
CA LEU A 15 24.04 -10.71 -23.05
C LEU A 15 25.50 -10.33 -22.72
N ALA A 16 25.71 -9.60 -21.62
CA ALA A 16 27.03 -9.46 -21.01
C ALA A 16 27.08 -10.26 -19.72
N ALA A 17 27.86 -11.33 -19.74
CA ALA A 17 28.22 -12.12 -18.59
C ALA A 17 29.38 -11.42 -17.86
N CYS A 18 29.23 -11.13 -16.57
CA CYS A 18 30.33 -10.79 -15.67
C CYS A 18 30.53 -11.93 -14.67
N SER A 19 31.58 -12.70 -14.90
CA SER A 19 32.17 -13.57 -13.91
C SER A 19 33.32 -12.82 -13.20
N GLY A 20 33.32 -12.84 -11.89
CA GLY A 20 34.42 -12.40 -11.02
C GLY A 20 34.21 -13.10 -9.69
N GLY A 21 35.00 -14.04 -9.27
CA GLY A 21 36.37 -14.03 -8.91
C GLY A 21 36.42 -14.03 -7.39
N GLY A 22 36.45 -15.27 -6.76
CA GLY A 22 36.63 -15.43 -5.33
C GLY A 22 38.08 -15.14 -4.93
N GLU A 23 38.29 -14.50 -3.81
CA GLU A 23 39.54 -14.43 -3.09
C GLU A 23 39.36 -14.94 -1.69
N GLU A 24 39.94 -16.13 -1.51
CA GLU A 24 40.16 -16.85 -0.27
C GLU A 24 41.32 -16.19 0.51
N MET A 25 41.02 -15.49 1.59
CA MET A 25 42.04 -15.04 2.53
C MET A 25 42.06 -15.92 3.77
N ARG A 26 43.06 -16.81 3.77
CA ARG A 26 43.58 -17.52 4.94
C ARG A 26 44.28 -16.51 5.87
N GLY A 27 43.81 -16.36 7.09
CA GLY A 27 44.54 -15.67 8.16
C GLY A 27 44.85 -16.63 9.32
N PRO A 28 45.93 -16.40 10.04
CA PRO A 28 46.55 -17.43 10.89
C PRO A 28 45.93 -17.46 12.32
N ALA A 29 45.98 -18.70 12.85
CA ALA A 29 45.78 -19.00 14.26
C ALA A 29 46.90 -18.38 15.10
N VAL A 30 46.62 -17.92 16.31
CA VAL A 30 47.30 -18.20 17.61
C VAL A 30 46.70 -17.26 18.68
N GLY A 31 46.45 -17.79 19.85
CA GLY A 31 46.25 -16.98 21.05
C GLY A 31 45.26 -17.56 22.06
N GLU A 32 45.67 -18.63 22.74
CA GLU A 32 45.05 -19.11 23.98
C GLU A 32 45.35 -18.11 25.11
N ALA A 33 44.32 -17.55 25.73
CA ALA A 33 44.44 -16.88 27.02
C ALA A 33 43.14 -17.07 27.83
N ALA A 34 43.25 -17.85 28.86
CA ALA A 34 42.23 -18.02 29.89
C ALA A 34 41.92 -16.71 30.59
N GLY A 35 40.66 -16.35 30.64
CA GLY A 35 40.12 -15.24 31.40
C GLY A 35 38.67 -15.55 31.82
N ALA A 36 38.52 -16.11 33.03
CA ALA A 36 37.24 -16.24 33.68
C ALA A 36 36.71 -14.83 33.99
N GLY A 37 35.69 -14.43 33.29
CA GLY A 37 34.89 -13.24 33.55
C GLY A 37 33.43 -13.59 33.29
N ASP A 38 32.73 -13.85 34.39
CA ASP A 38 31.25 -13.91 34.41
C ASP A 38 30.72 -12.54 33.98
N GLN A 39 30.52 -12.36 32.70
CA GLN A 39 29.82 -11.21 32.15
C GLN A 39 28.44 -11.67 31.75
N GLY A 40 27.45 -11.25 32.56
CA GLY A 40 26.05 -11.47 32.31
C GLY A 40 25.71 -11.16 30.85
N VAL A 41 25.23 -12.17 30.14
CA VAL A 41 24.71 -12.07 28.79
C VAL A 41 23.65 -10.97 28.77
N PRO A 42 23.80 -9.89 27.98
CA PRO A 42 22.72 -8.93 27.81
C PRO A 42 21.51 -9.70 27.31
N ARG A 43 20.47 -9.70 28.11
CA ARG A 43 19.17 -10.27 27.73
C ARG A 43 18.71 -9.48 26.53
N GLU A 44 18.87 -10.06 25.36
CA GLU A 44 18.34 -9.53 24.09
C GLU A 44 16.87 -9.19 24.33
N ALA A 45 16.55 -7.90 24.29
CA ALA A 45 15.19 -7.44 24.44
C ALA A 45 14.37 -8.09 23.32
N ALA A 46 13.39 -8.90 23.70
CA ALA A 46 12.46 -9.47 22.75
C ALA A 46 11.90 -8.35 21.86
N PRO A 47 11.83 -8.57 20.53
CA PRO A 47 11.25 -7.57 19.66
C PRO A 47 9.85 -7.21 20.15
N PRO A 48 9.45 -5.93 20.08
CA PRO A 48 8.11 -5.54 20.49
C PRO A 48 7.10 -6.38 19.74
N GLN A 49 6.32 -7.14 20.50
CA GLN A 49 5.22 -7.91 19.95
C GLN A 49 4.23 -6.88 19.40
N SER A 50 4.12 -6.79 18.08
CA SER A 50 3.05 -6.06 17.44
C SER A 50 1.73 -6.67 17.91
N VAL A 51 1.06 -5.99 18.83
CA VAL A 51 -0.28 -6.34 19.26
C VAL A 51 -1.16 -6.08 18.03
N SER A 52 -1.44 -7.13 17.29
CA SER A 52 -2.44 -7.12 16.23
C SER A 52 -3.79 -6.89 16.91
N MET A 53 -4.19 -5.64 17.07
CA MET A 53 -5.56 -5.31 17.47
C MET A 53 -6.44 -5.81 16.34
N SER A 54 -7.21 -6.87 16.63
CA SER A 54 -8.22 -7.40 15.72
C SER A 54 -9.25 -6.30 15.51
N ARG A 55 -9.11 -5.56 14.40
CA ARG A 55 -10.10 -4.57 13.95
C ARG A 55 -11.34 -5.35 13.55
N GLY A 56 -12.50 -4.92 14.04
CA GLY A 56 -13.75 -5.56 13.67
C GLY A 56 -14.03 -5.38 12.17
N THR A 57 -14.53 -6.42 11.52
CA THR A 57 -15.07 -6.26 10.16
C THR A 57 -16.40 -5.53 10.20
N VAL A 58 -16.64 -4.69 9.21
CA VAL A 58 -17.88 -3.92 9.06
C VAL A 58 -18.50 -4.17 7.69
N PRO A 59 -19.84 -4.10 7.57
CA PRO A 59 -20.49 -4.12 6.27
C PRO A 59 -20.04 -2.95 5.40
N MET A 60 -19.79 -3.23 4.13
CA MET A 60 -19.39 -2.22 3.17
C MET A 60 -19.88 -2.56 1.76
N LYS A 61 -19.93 -1.52 0.93
CA LYS A 61 -20.19 -1.63 -0.50
C LYS A 61 -19.00 -1.06 -1.25
N VAL A 62 -18.53 -1.79 -2.25
CA VAL A 62 -17.42 -1.37 -3.10
C VAL A 62 -17.90 -1.32 -4.55
N LYS A 63 -17.72 -0.17 -5.19
CA LYS A 63 -17.95 0.02 -6.62
C LYS A 63 -16.64 0.41 -7.26
N LEU A 64 -16.23 -0.34 -8.26
CA LEU A 64 -14.99 -0.14 -9.00
C LEU A 64 -15.30 -0.05 -10.48
N ALA A 65 -14.80 0.97 -11.14
CA ALA A 65 -14.67 1.02 -12.59
C ALA A 65 -13.19 1.19 -12.94
N VAL A 66 -12.65 0.31 -13.77
CA VAL A 66 -11.28 0.36 -14.23
C VAL A 66 -11.20 -0.04 -15.70
N GLY A 67 -10.65 0.84 -16.52
CA GLY A 67 -10.64 0.68 -17.97
C GLY A 67 -12.07 0.54 -18.53
N ARG A 68 -12.45 -0.67 -18.94
CA ARG A 68 -13.80 -0.99 -19.45
C ARG A 68 -14.58 -1.90 -18.50
N ALA A 69 -13.96 -2.37 -17.43
CA ALA A 69 -14.59 -3.24 -16.47
C ALA A 69 -15.27 -2.40 -15.35
N SER A 70 -16.38 -2.93 -14.83
CA SER A 70 -17.10 -2.33 -13.71
C SER A 70 -17.61 -3.43 -12.81
N TYR A 71 -17.39 -3.24 -11.51
CA TYR A 71 -17.76 -4.19 -10.47
C TYR A 71 -18.53 -3.46 -9.37
N SER A 72 -19.50 -4.15 -8.80
CA SER A 72 -20.24 -3.65 -7.61
C SER A 72 -20.43 -4.82 -6.66
N GLU A 73 -19.86 -4.73 -5.49
CA GLU A 73 -19.85 -5.80 -4.50
C GLU A 73 -20.28 -5.28 -3.13
N GLU A 74 -20.91 -6.16 -2.38
CA GLU A 74 -21.28 -5.94 -0.98
C GLU A 74 -20.64 -7.06 -0.15
N GLY A 75 -20.08 -6.71 0.98
CA GLY A 75 -19.42 -7.67 1.85
C GLY A 75 -19.00 -7.05 3.17
N THR A 76 -18.02 -7.67 3.80
CA THR A 76 -17.43 -7.18 5.05
C THR A 76 -15.94 -6.93 4.85
N GLY A 77 -15.42 -5.93 5.52
CA GLY A 77 -14.00 -5.60 5.53
C GLY A 77 -13.68 -4.66 6.68
N GLU A 78 -12.51 -4.09 6.69
CA GLU A 78 -12.12 -3.15 7.73
C GLU A 78 -12.30 -1.72 7.23
N CYS A 79 -12.94 -0.87 8.04
CA CYS A 79 -13.00 0.57 7.86
C CYS A 79 -12.55 1.22 9.16
N ALA A 80 -11.44 1.94 9.12
CA ALA A 80 -10.88 2.61 10.27
C ALA A 80 -10.67 4.10 10.00
N SER A 81 -10.68 4.90 11.05
CA SER A 81 -10.31 6.32 10.98
C SER A 81 -9.45 6.72 12.18
N SER A 82 -8.55 7.66 11.97
CA SER A 82 -7.77 8.30 13.02
C SER A 82 -7.72 9.80 12.81
N THR A 83 -8.04 10.54 13.84
CA THR A 83 -7.94 12.01 13.83
C THR A 83 -6.55 12.49 14.26
N GLU A 84 -5.71 11.63 14.81
CA GLU A 84 -4.40 11.96 15.34
C GLU A 84 -3.26 11.38 14.52
N SER A 85 -3.52 11.09 13.25
CA SER A 85 -2.52 10.62 12.32
C SER A 85 -1.60 11.74 11.83
N SER A 86 -0.43 11.37 11.36
CA SER A 86 0.45 12.25 10.60
C SER A 86 0.97 11.52 9.36
N ILE A 87 1.38 12.28 8.37
CA ILE A 87 2.04 11.77 7.19
C ILE A 87 3.22 12.69 6.87
N TYR A 88 4.46 12.16 6.94
CA TYR A 88 5.69 12.94 6.81
C TYR A 88 5.65 14.23 7.63
N ASP A 89 5.38 14.11 8.93
CA ASP A 89 5.27 15.21 9.89
C ASP A 89 4.13 16.21 9.66
N VAL A 90 3.24 15.95 8.69
CA VAL A 90 2.04 16.76 8.47
C VAL A 90 0.86 16.14 9.21
N PRO A 91 0.28 16.80 10.22
CA PRO A 91 -0.89 16.32 10.92
C PRO A 91 -2.07 16.13 9.95
N ALA A 92 -2.71 14.98 10.01
CA ALA A 92 -3.78 14.61 9.08
C ALA A 92 -4.88 13.81 9.79
N THR A 93 -6.08 13.84 9.26
CA THR A 93 -7.08 12.81 9.51
C THR A 93 -6.88 11.71 8.48
N GLN A 94 -6.85 10.47 8.94
CA GLN A 94 -6.63 9.29 8.11
C GLN A 94 -7.87 8.42 8.09
N TRP A 95 -8.18 7.86 6.94
CA TRP A 95 -9.14 6.75 6.76
C TRP A 95 -8.42 5.61 6.08
N HIS A 96 -8.66 4.41 6.58
CA HIS A 96 -8.09 3.18 6.05
C HIS A 96 -9.19 2.16 5.81
N VAL A 97 -9.12 1.50 4.66
CA VAL A 97 -10.07 0.47 4.25
C VAL A 97 -9.33 -0.73 3.71
N THR A 98 -9.71 -1.91 4.18
CA THR A 98 -9.33 -3.18 3.53
C THR A 98 -10.59 -3.96 3.15
N TYR A 99 -10.57 -4.55 1.97
CA TYR A 99 -11.65 -5.38 1.45
C TYR A 99 -11.09 -6.44 0.51
N GLY A 100 -11.78 -7.55 0.40
CA GLY A 100 -11.49 -8.58 -0.58
C GLY A 100 -11.64 -9.97 0.00
N GLY A 101 -11.63 -10.96 -0.89
CA GLY A 101 -11.76 -12.36 -0.52
C GLY A 101 -11.72 -13.29 -1.72
N GLU A 102 -11.66 -14.59 -1.43
CA GLU A 102 -11.73 -15.62 -2.45
C GLU A 102 -13.09 -15.59 -3.15
N GLY A 103 -13.08 -15.65 -4.48
CA GLY A 103 -14.30 -15.63 -5.31
C GLY A 103 -14.85 -14.23 -5.60
N SER A 104 -14.29 -13.17 -5.02
CA SER A 104 -14.61 -11.79 -5.34
C SER A 104 -13.90 -11.33 -6.62
N ASN A 105 -14.54 -10.45 -7.40
CA ASN A 105 -13.86 -9.77 -8.50
C ASN A 105 -12.81 -8.77 -7.97
N ILE A 106 -13.04 -8.23 -6.78
CA ILE A 106 -12.10 -7.39 -6.04
C ILE A 106 -11.41 -8.28 -5.00
N GLN A 107 -10.31 -8.91 -5.40
CA GLN A 107 -9.60 -9.89 -4.57
C GLN A 107 -8.86 -9.23 -3.41
N HIS A 108 -8.38 -8.02 -3.62
CA HIS A 108 -7.67 -7.24 -2.62
C HIS A 108 -7.88 -5.76 -2.86
N LEU A 109 -8.30 -5.06 -1.82
CA LEU A 109 -8.36 -3.60 -1.77
C LEU A 109 -7.69 -3.15 -0.47
N ASN A 110 -6.70 -2.29 -0.61
CA ASN A 110 -6.10 -1.54 0.48
C ASN A 110 -6.10 -0.06 0.07
N LEU A 111 -6.88 0.73 0.78
CA LEU A 111 -7.06 2.15 0.51
C LEU A 111 -6.76 2.94 1.77
N THR A 112 -5.86 3.89 1.68
CA THR A 112 -5.65 4.88 2.73
C THR A 112 -5.79 6.29 2.14
N VAL A 113 -6.57 7.11 2.80
CA VAL A 113 -6.77 8.52 2.45
C VAL A 113 -6.36 9.37 3.63
N TRP A 114 -5.58 10.42 3.38
CA TRP A 114 -5.18 11.40 4.39
C TRP A 114 -5.69 12.78 3.99
N ARG A 115 -6.33 13.46 4.93
CA ARG A 115 -6.73 14.86 4.82
C ARG A 115 -5.83 15.71 5.71
N PRO A 116 -4.90 16.50 5.13
CA PRO A 116 -4.04 17.38 5.91
C PRO A 116 -4.87 18.37 6.72
N ARG A 117 -4.56 18.54 8.02
CA ARG A 117 -5.23 19.55 8.85
C ARG A 117 -4.82 20.98 8.49
N THR A 118 -3.70 21.12 7.82
CA THR A 118 -3.20 22.41 7.31
C THR A 118 -3.92 22.85 6.04
N GLY A 119 -4.86 22.05 5.55
CA GLY A 119 -5.56 22.27 4.28
C GLY A 119 -4.78 21.70 3.09
N GLY A 120 -5.43 21.72 1.93
CA GLY A 120 -4.90 21.16 0.68
C GLY A 120 -5.71 19.95 0.21
N PRO A 121 -5.30 19.31 -0.89
CA PRO A 121 -5.98 18.14 -1.42
C PRO A 121 -5.77 16.91 -0.51
N ASP A 122 -6.77 16.06 -0.48
CA ASP A 122 -6.64 14.76 0.15
C ASP A 122 -5.56 13.96 -0.60
N MET A 123 -4.71 13.23 0.14
CA MET A 123 -3.69 12.34 -0.41
C MET A 123 -4.20 10.92 -0.36
N VAL A 124 -3.79 10.08 -1.32
CA VAL A 124 -4.26 8.69 -1.41
C VAL A 124 -3.10 7.73 -1.63
N ASN A 125 -3.23 6.58 -1.02
CA ASN A 125 -2.49 5.36 -1.36
C ASN A 125 -3.52 4.25 -1.57
N LEU A 126 -3.61 3.77 -2.80
CA LEU A 126 -4.51 2.71 -3.23
C LEU A 126 -3.70 1.56 -3.83
N HIS A 127 -3.89 0.38 -3.28
CA HIS A 127 -3.50 -0.89 -3.89
C HIS A 127 -4.76 -1.73 -4.09
N LEU A 128 -5.03 -2.07 -5.32
CA LEU A 128 -6.21 -2.83 -5.71
C LEU A 128 -5.79 -4.00 -6.61
N ARG A 129 -6.38 -5.17 -6.37
CA ARG A 129 -6.26 -6.31 -7.27
C ARG A 129 -7.63 -6.76 -7.75
N SER A 130 -7.80 -6.78 -9.08
CA SER A 130 -9.01 -7.22 -9.75
C SER A 130 -8.64 -8.30 -10.77
N GLY A 131 -9.02 -9.55 -10.49
CA GLY A 131 -8.51 -10.70 -11.23
C GLY A 131 -6.99 -10.82 -11.09
N GLU A 132 -6.28 -10.91 -12.20
CA GLU A 132 -4.81 -10.99 -12.23
C GLU A 132 -4.12 -9.63 -12.31
N ILE A 133 -4.89 -8.55 -12.41
CA ILE A 133 -4.36 -7.20 -12.62
C ILE A 133 -4.31 -6.45 -11.29
N SER A 134 -3.16 -5.83 -11.03
CA SER A 134 -2.98 -4.92 -9.90
C SER A 134 -3.03 -3.48 -10.38
N HIS A 135 -3.71 -2.63 -9.63
CA HIS A 135 -3.85 -1.21 -9.89
C HIS A 135 -3.34 -0.42 -8.70
N GLN A 136 -2.57 0.63 -8.94
CA GLN A 136 -1.96 1.43 -7.88
C GLN A 136 -2.12 2.91 -8.17
N ILE A 137 -2.50 3.68 -7.14
CA ILE A 137 -2.49 5.15 -7.16
C ILE A 137 -1.86 5.61 -5.85
N ALA A 138 -0.75 6.32 -5.92
CA ALA A 138 -0.10 6.93 -4.78
C ALA A 138 0.19 8.40 -5.05
N THR A 139 -0.47 9.30 -4.31
CA THR A 139 -0.31 10.76 -4.47
C THR A 139 0.34 11.41 -3.25
N VAL A 140 0.89 10.61 -2.34
CA VAL A 140 1.48 11.08 -1.09
C VAL A 140 2.81 11.76 -1.37
N LYS A 141 2.90 13.05 -1.08
CA LYS A 141 4.14 13.82 -1.22
C LYS A 141 5.19 13.31 -0.23
N GLY A 142 6.39 13.04 -0.72
CA GLY A 142 7.50 12.48 0.07
C GLY A 142 7.65 10.97 -0.07
N GLY A 143 6.65 10.27 -0.61
CA GLY A 143 6.70 8.86 -0.99
C GLY A 143 6.93 8.65 -2.50
N ALA A 144 6.96 7.38 -2.91
CA ALA A 144 6.88 7.05 -4.32
C ALA A 144 5.52 7.48 -4.87
N LEU A 145 5.53 8.24 -5.96
CA LEU A 145 4.31 8.63 -6.66
C LEU A 145 4.01 7.58 -7.73
N GLU A 146 2.78 7.05 -7.73
CA GLU A 146 2.34 6.06 -8.70
C GLU A 146 0.96 6.46 -9.25
N GLY A 147 0.83 6.43 -10.57
CA GLY A 147 -0.38 6.89 -11.21
C GLY A 147 -0.66 8.38 -10.96
N SER A 148 -1.93 8.75 -11.00
CA SER A 148 -2.39 10.10 -10.69
C SER A 148 -3.85 10.07 -10.28
N GLY A 149 -4.28 10.97 -9.40
CA GLY A 149 -5.68 10.98 -9.00
C GLY A 149 -5.98 11.93 -7.86
N THR A 150 -7.24 11.92 -7.49
CA THR A 150 -7.80 12.62 -6.36
C THR A 150 -8.57 11.65 -5.48
N ALA A 151 -8.59 11.92 -4.20
CA ALA A 151 -9.45 11.22 -3.26
C ALA A 151 -10.33 12.21 -2.51
N GLY A 152 -11.39 11.70 -1.92
CA GLY A 152 -12.25 12.47 -1.04
C GLY A 152 -13.01 11.57 -0.09
N VAL A 153 -13.20 12.05 1.13
CA VAL A 153 -14.00 11.36 2.14
C VAL A 153 -15.14 12.24 2.56
N ARG A 154 -16.35 11.68 2.54
CA ARG A 154 -17.58 12.28 3.06
C ARG A 154 -18.07 11.46 4.25
N PRO A 155 -17.74 11.85 5.49
CA PRO A 155 -18.28 11.21 6.69
C PRO A 155 -19.81 11.33 6.72
N ALA A 156 -20.49 10.27 7.18
CA ALA A 156 -21.93 10.22 7.33
C ALA A 156 -22.29 9.40 8.58
N GLY A 157 -22.72 10.07 9.65
CA GLY A 157 -22.97 9.42 10.93
C GLY A 157 -21.69 8.77 11.49
N LYS A 158 -21.73 7.45 11.74
CA LYS A 158 -20.58 6.68 12.20
C LYS A 158 -19.69 6.18 11.05
N GLY A 159 -20.19 6.19 9.82
CA GLY A 159 -19.49 5.70 8.63
C GLY A 159 -19.27 6.79 7.61
N GLY A 160 -19.29 6.44 6.32
CA GLY A 160 -19.13 7.40 5.25
C GLY A 160 -18.75 6.78 3.91
N ILE A 161 -18.44 7.66 2.96
CA ILE A 161 -18.12 7.31 1.59
C ILE A 161 -16.74 7.83 1.25
N LEU A 162 -15.88 6.92 0.78
CA LEU A 162 -14.58 7.26 0.19
C LEU A 162 -14.70 7.16 -1.33
N ASN A 163 -14.16 8.14 -2.04
CA ASN A 163 -14.09 8.13 -3.50
C ASN A 163 -12.64 8.34 -3.92
N VAL A 164 -12.21 7.61 -4.94
CA VAL A 164 -10.94 7.80 -5.63
C VAL A 164 -11.23 7.87 -7.12
N SER A 165 -10.67 8.86 -7.79
CA SER A 165 -10.77 8.99 -9.26
C SER A 165 -9.41 9.38 -9.82
N GLY A 166 -8.97 8.67 -10.87
CA GLY A 166 -7.65 8.93 -11.44
C GLY A 166 -7.25 7.96 -12.53
N LYS A 167 -5.95 7.80 -12.66
CA LYS A 167 -5.31 6.79 -13.50
C LYS A 167 -4.32 6.01 -12.66
N ASP A 168 -4.32 4.70 -12.84
CA ASP A 168 -3.35 3.82 -12.19
C ASP A 168 -1.93 4.00 -12.76
N SER A 169 -0.97 3.24 -12.23
CA SER A 169 0.42 3.24 -12.67
C SER A 169 0.61 2.92 -14.15
N ASP A 170 -0.31 2.16 -14.75
CA ASP A 170 -0.31 1.78 -16.16
C ASP A 170 -1.09 2.75 -17.05
N GLY A 171 -1.68 3.79 -16.45
CA GLY A 171 -2.44 4.84 -17.13
C GLY A 171 -3.90 4.49 -17.40
N HIS A 172 -4.42 3.39 -16.86
CA HIS A 172 -5.84 3.05 -16.99
C HIS A 172 -6.70 3.96 -16.12
N PRO A 173 -7.80 4.50 -16.62
CA PRO A 173 -8.74 5.25 -15.82
C PRO A 173 -9.34 4.35 -14.74
N LEU A 174 -9.40 4.87 -13.49
CA LEU A 174 -9.91 4.17 -12.33
C LEU A 174 -10.83 5.09 -11.54
N GLU A 175 -12.01 4.56 -11.20
CA GLU A 175 -12.96 5.17 -10.28
C GLU A 175 -13.34 4.14 -9.23
N LEU A 176 -13.16 4.49 -7.96
CA LEU A 176 -13.49 3.65 -6.82
C LEU A 176 -14.39 4.42 -5.86
N THR A 177 -15.46 3.76 -5.43
CA THR A 177 -16.31 4.22 -4.34
C THR A 177 -16.41 3.12 -3.29
N VAL A 178 -16.12 3.47 -2.04
CA VAL A 178 -16.30 2.59 -0.90
C VAL A 178 -17.26 3.23 0.08
N GLU A 179 -18.34 2.53 0.41
CA GLU A 179 -19.30 2.92 1.43
C GLU A 179 -19.10 2.06 2.67
N CYS A 180 -18.64 2.66 3.77
CA CYS A 180 -18.49 2.00 5.08
C CYS A 180 -19.68 2.31 5.97
N GLU A 181 -20.30 1.31 6.59
CA GLU A 181 -21.38 1.51 7.55
C GLU A 181 -20.92 2.27 8.79
N ARG A 182 -19.69 1.98 9.24
CA ARG A 182 -19.00 2.70 10.31
C ARG A 182 -17.50 2.73 10.07
N PHE A 183 -16.84 3.69 10.70
CA PHE A 183 -15.40 3.70 10.90
C PHE A 183 -15.09 3.36 12.34
N ASP A 184 -14.24 2.36 12.55
CA ASP A 184 -13.68 2.09 13.86
C ASP A 184 -12.57 3.13 14.12
N GLU A 185 -12.70 3.87 15.22
CA GLU A 185 -11.69 4.86 15.60
C GLU A 185 -10.43 4.13 16.10
N VAL A 186 -9.28 4.49 15.56
CA VAL A 186 -8.00 3.93 15.96
C VAL A 186 -7.06 5.05 16.35
N VAL A 187 -6.31 4.84 17.41
CA VAL A 187 -5.18 5.71 17.73
C VAL A 187 -4.07 5.33 16.76
N ALA A 188 -3.68 6.27 15.89
CA ALA A 188 -2.51 6.05 15.05
C ALA A 188 -1.29 6.03 15.98
N GLU A 189 -0.57 4.93 16.04
CA GLU A 189 0.75 4.92 16.65
C GLU A 189 1.58 5.92 15.85
N GLY A 190 2.01 6.97 16.54
CA GLY A 190 2.76 8.06 15.92
C GLY A 190 4.02 7.50 15.28
N GLY A 191 4.21 7.79 13.99
CA GLY A 191 5.45 7.59 13.28
C GLY A 191 6.48 8.65 13.64
#